data_19caf428017e875f1bad924557d0d49f
#
_entry.id   19caf428017e875f1bad924557d0d49f
#
_cell.length_a   1.000
_cell.length_b   1.000
_cell.length_c   1.000
_cell.angle_alpha   90.00
_cell.angle_beta   90.00
_cell.angle_gamma   90.00
#
_symmetry.space_group_name_H-M   'P 1'
#
loop_
_entity.id
_entity.type
_entity.pdbx_description
1 polymer ?
#
loop_
_entity_poly.entity_id
_entity_poly.type
_entity_poly.pdbx_seq_one_letter_code
_entity_poly.pdbx_strand_id
1 'polypeptide(L)'
;MHAETERCVRAVQSKDARFDGWFFTAVLTTRIYCRPSCPVVPPKPENMTFYPSAAACQQAGFRACKRCRPDTSPGSPEWNQRADLVARAMRLIGDGTVDREGVPGLATRLGYSTRQIERQLLAELGAGPLALARAQRAQTARLLIETTPLPMAEIAFAAGFSSVRTFNDTVREVFALAPSELRTRAPKNRADRANSPGTPGVLALRLPFRAPLNPDNLFGHLAATAVPGVEEWRDGAYRRTLRLPYGHGVVALTPKPDHVGCRLTLSDLRDLTVAISRCRRMLDLDADPVAVDDQLRTDPVLAPLVDKAPGRRVPRTVDEAEFAVRAVLGQQVSTAAARTHAGRLVTAHGEAVDDPEGGLTHLFPSVEALAALDPEALAMPATRRTTLTTLVGQLADGTLNLGVEGDWTETRARLLALPGFGPWTVEVIAMRALGDPDAFPVTDLGIRYAARDLGLPATPAALTARAADWRPWRAYAVQYLWATGSHPVNFLPGQTAHTPKDTQ
;
A
#
# COMPACT_ATOMS: atom_id res chain seq x y z
N MET A 1 -5.05 27.09 14.64
CA MET A 1 -4.21 27.76 13.61
C MET A 1 -2.83 28.15 14.15
N HIS A 2 -2.67 28.98 15.21
CA HIS A 2 -1.32 29.33 15.72
C HIS A 2 -0.53 28.13 16.25
N ALA A 3 -1.11 27.23 17.02
CA ALA A 3 -0.44 26.05 17.57
C ALA A 3 -0.01 25.05 16.48
N GLU A 4 -0.78 24.90 15.43
CA GLU A 4 -0.41 24.06 14.27
C GLU A 4 0.75 24.68 13.47
N THR A 5 0.73 25.99 13.26
CA THR A 5 1.81 26.71 12.58
C THR A 5 3.13 26.59 13.34
N GLU A 6 3.12 26.77 14.66
CA GLU A 6 4.31 26.57 15.50
C GLU A 6 4.85 25.14 15.48
N ARG A 7 3.96 24.15 15.46
CA ARG A 7 4.34 22.73 15.30
C ARG A 7 5.02 22.49 13.97
N CYS A 8 4.46 23.01 12.88
CA CYS A 8 5.06 22.92 11.54
C CYS A 8 6.43 23.62 11.50
N VAL A 9 6.57 24.81 12.06
CA VAL A 9 7.85 25.53 12.13
C VAL A 9 8.90 24.69 12.88
N ARG A 10 8.56 24.14 14.04
CA ARG A 10 9.49 23.27 14.82
C ARG A 10 9.92 22.04 14.02
N ALA A 11 8.98 21.36 13.33
CA ALA A 11 9.28 20.20 12.50
C ALA A 11 10.24 20.52 11.36
N VAL A 12 10.10 21.69 10.72
CA VAL A 12 11.01 22.16 9.67
C VAL A 12 12.38 22.53 10.22
N GLN A 13 12.43 23.23 11.36
CA GLN A 13 13.70 23.62 11.98
C GLN A 13 14.51 22.41 12.46
N SER A 14 13.85 21.38 12.99
CA SER A 14 14.48 20.12 13.39
C SER A 14 14.71 19.16 12.23
N LYS A 15 14.24 19.49 11.03
CA LYS A 15 14.27 18.60 9.83
C LYS A 15 13.65 17.24 10.10
N ASP A 16 12.52 17.22 10.79
CA ASP A 16 11.87 16.01 11.27
C ASP A 16 11.17 15.27 10.14
N ALA A 17 11.77 14.14 9.73
CA ALA A 17 11.28 13.29 8.65
C ALA A 17 9.93 12.61 8.97
N ARG A 18 9.51 12.55 10.23
CA ARG A 18 8.20 11.99 10.62
C ARG A 18 7.04 12.78 10.00
N PHE A 19 7.25 14.07 9.77
CA PHE A 19 6.25 14.94 9.17
C PHE A 19 6.29 14.98 7.62
N ASP A 20 7.19 14.24 6.98
CA ASP A 20 7.21 14.19 5.51
C ASP A 20 5.90 13.58 4.99
N GLY A 21 5.23 14.30 4.09
CA GLY A 21 3.93 13.93 3.54
C GLY A 21 2.72 14.36 4.38
N TRP A 22 2.90 14.80 5.63
CA TRP A 22 1.83 15.38 6.43
C TRP A 22 1.50 16.81 6.01
N PHE A 23 2.54 17.58 5.73
CA PHE A 23 2.43 18.94 5.20
C PHE A 23 3.65 19.29 4.34
N PHE A 24 3.54 20.38 3.61
CA PHE A 24 4.60 20.92 2.78
C PHE A 24 4.86 22.36 3.20
N THR A 25 6.14 22.74 3.26
CA THR A 25 6.59 24.10 3.59
C THR A 25 6.84 24.87 2.31
N ALA A 26 6.09 25.91 2.05
CA ALA A 26 6.29 26.81 0.92
C ALA A 26 7.06 28.06 1.37
N VAL A 27 8.15 28.35 0.67
CA VAL A 27 9.04 29.50 0.96
C VAL A 27 8.65 30.67 0.10
N LEU A 28 8.11 31.71 0.72
CA LEU A 28 7.54 32.88 0.03
C LEU A 28 8.56 33.61 -0.85
N THR A 29 9.81 33.72 -0.40
CA THR A 29 10.88 34.45 -1.10
C THR A 29 11.39 33.74 -2.34
N THR A 30 11.39 32.40 -2.35
CA THR A 30 11.98 31.60 -3.46
C THR A 30 10.93 30.91 -4.33
N ARG A 31 9.67 30.95 -3.92
CA ARG A 31 8.54 30.26 -4.55
C ARG A 31 8.80 28.76 -4.70
N ILE A 32 9.48 28.17 -3.69
CA ILE A 32 9.79 26.75 -3.64
C ILE A 32 9.01 26.10 -2.48
N TYR A 33 8.43 24.92 -2.71
CA TYR A 33 7.93 24.10 -1.62
C TYR A 33 8.85 22.90 -1.34
N CYS A 34 8.97 22.57 -0.06
CA CYS A 34 9.84 21.53 0.49
C CYS A 34 9.05 20.59 1.37
N ARG A 35 9.60 19.39 1.61
CA ARG A 35 9.17 18.54 2.72
C ARG A 35 9.83 19.01 4.03
N PRO A 36 9.26 18.70 5.22
CA PRO A 36 9.82 19.08 6.52
C PRO A 36 11.28 18.68 6.73
N SER A 37 11.68 17.47 6.30
CA SER A 37 13.05 16.97 6.43
C SER A 37 14.04 17.50 5.38
N CYS A 38 13.74 18.62 4.73
CA CYS A 38 14.62 19.19 3.70
C CYS A 38 16.03 19.45 4.26
N PRO A 39 17.12 18.95 3.61
CA PRO A 39 18.49 19.16 4.11
C PRO A 39 19.01 20.58 3.95
N VAL A 40 18.27 21.46 3.27
CA VAL A 40 18.62 22.89 3.11
C VAL A 40 18.46 23.59 4.46
N VAL A 41 19.17 24.73 4.63
CA VAL A 41 18.99 25.59 5.80
C VAL A 41 17.51 26.01 5.86
N PRO A 42 16.82 25.82 7.00
CA PRO A 42 15.45 26.23 7.15
C PRO A 42 15.27 27.74 6.89
N PRO A 43 14.23 28.16 6.18
CA PRO A 43 13.94 29.58 6.02
C PRO A 43 13.51 30.20 7.38
N LYS A 44 13.51 31.54 7.46
CA LYS A 44 12.96 32.22 8.63
C LYS A 44 11.44 31.97 8.73
N PRO A 45 10.87 31.85 9.94
CA PRO A 45 9.45 31.54 10.13
C PRO A 45 8.50 32.49 9.38
N GLU A 46 8.81 33.79 9.30
CA GLU A 46 8.02 34.78 8.58
C GLU A 46 7.94 34.55 7.08
N ASN A 47 8.86 33.74 6.51
CA ASN A 47 8.91 33.39 5.09
C ASN A 47 8.33 31.99 4.81
N MET A 48 7.72 31.34 5.79
CA MET A 48 7.11 30.01 5.67
C MET A 48 5.59 30.11 5.58
N THR A 49 5.03 29.36 4.65
CA THR A 49 3.61 29.03 4.60
C THR A 49 3.47 27.52 4.47
N PHE A 50 2.44 26.94 5.10
CA PHE A 50 2.26 25.50 5.15
C PHE A 50 1.02 25.07 4.37
N TYR A 51 1.14 23.99 3.62
CA TYR A 51 0.08 23.42 2.80
C TYR A 51 -0.09 21.93 3.10
N PRO A 52 -1.33 21.41 3.11
CA PRO A 52 -1.58 20.00 3.41
C PRO A 52 -1.25 19.07 2.23
N SER A 53 -1.04 19.60 1.04
CA SER A 53 -0.72 18.80 -0.14
C SER A 53 0.25 19.50 -1.09
N ALA A 54 1.01 18.70 -1.86
CA ALA A 54 1.84 19.22 -2.94
C ALA A 54 1.01 19.92 -4.02
N ALA A 55 -0.20 19.44 -4.29
CA ALA A 55 -1.13 20.05 -5.22
C ALA A 55 -1.54 21.46 -4.80
N ALA A 56 -1.82 21.68 -3.51
CA ALA A 56 -2.12 23.00 -2.97
C ALA A 56 -0.93 23.97 -3.11
N CYS A 57 0.30 23.49 -2.87
CA CYS A 57 1.50 24.30 -3.14
C CYS A 57 1.63 24.70 -4.61
N GLN A 58 1.39 23.74 -5.52
CA GLN A 58 1.47 23.97 -6.97
C GLN A 58 0.41 24.96 -7.45
N GLN A 59 -0.84 24.84 -6.97
CA GLN A 59 -1.91 25.80 -7.28
C GLN A 59 -1.60 27.20 -6.75
N ALA A 60 -0.94 27.31 -5.60
CA ALA A 60 -0.47 28.58 -5.05
C ALA A 60 0.78 29.13 -5.80
N GLY A 61 1.23 28.46 -6.86
CA GLY A 61 2.33 28.88 -7.72
C GLY A 61 3.72 28.62 -7.14
N PHE A 62 3.86 27.63 -6.24
CA PHE A 62 5.16 27.18 -5.77
C PHE A 62 5.63 25.97 -6.58
N ARG A 63 6.92 25.87 -6.81
CA ARG A 63 7.56 24.73 -7.49
C ARG A 63 8.26 23.79 -6.52
N ALA A 64 8.41 22.54 -6.91
CA ALA A 64 9.06 21.52 -6.10
C ALA A 64 10.56 21.82 -5.87
N CYS A 65 11.03 21.60 -4.66
CA CYS A 65 12.44 21.72 -4.31
C CYS A 65 13.25 20.62 -5.03
N LYS A 66 14.26 21.02 -5.79
CA LYS A 66 15.14 20.10 -6.54
C LYS A 66 16.01 19.24 -5.62
N ARG A 67 16.26 19.70 -4.37
CA ARG A 67 17.17 19.06 -3.42
C ARG A 67 16.48 18.02 -2.55
N CYS A 68 15.38 18.36 -1.89
CA CYS A 68 14.65 17.42 -1.05
C CYS A 68 13.63 16.58 -1.82
N ARG A 69 13.27 16.97 -3.04
CA ARG A 69 12.34 16.22 -3.90
C ARG A 69 11.05 15.87 -3.14
N PRO A 70 10.23 16.87 -2.76
CA PRO A 70 9.05 16.65 -1.92
C PRO A 70 8.02 15.73 -2.58
N ASP A 71 8.08 15.60 -3.89
CA ASP A 71 7.32 14.69 -4.73
C ASP A 71 7.65 13.19 -4.51
N THR A 72 8.81 12.87 -3.92
CA THR A 72 9.22 11.48 -3.63
C THR A 72 8.94 11.06 -2.18
N SER A 73 8.35 11.92 -1.37
CA SER A 73 7.95 11.57 0.00
C SER A 73 6.84 10.54 -0.02
N PRO A 74 6.77 9.62 0.96
CA PRO A 74 5.61 8.79 1.17
C PRO A 74 4.34 9.64 1.28
N GLY A 75 3.18 9.11 0.88
CA GLY A 75 1.89 9.77 1.06
C GLY A 75 1.57 10.04 2.53
N SER A 76 0.55 10.85 2.83
CA SER A 76 0.12 11.03 4.21
C SER A 76 -0.40 9.70 4.78
N PRO A 77 0.05 9.30 5.99
CA PRO A 77 -0.46 8.10 6.65
C PRO A 77 -1.96 8.15 6.90
N GLU A 78 -2.52 9.35 7.10
CA GLU A 78 -3.95 9.54 7.39
C GLU A 78 -4.87 8.91 6.34
N TRP A 79 -4.48 8.95 5.07
CA TRP A 79 -5.30 8.41 3.98
C TRP A 79 -5.44 6.88 4.00
N ASN A 80 -4.49 6.20 4.63
CA ASN A 80 -4.52 4.75 4.80
C ASN A 80 -5.17 4.32 6.12
N GLN A 81 -5.40 5.26 7.04
CA GLN A 81 -5.87 4.98 8.40
C GLN A 81 -7.32 5.44 8.62
N ARG A 82 -7.86 6.27 7.73
CA ARG A 82 -9.21 6.82 7.83
C ARG A 82 -10.11 6.17 6.79
N ALA A 83 -11.36 5.93 7.20
CA ALA A 83 -12.42 5.44 6.31
C ALA A 83 -13.32 6.57 5.79
N ASP A 84 -12.96 7.84 6.06
CA ASP A 84 -13.75 8.97 5.64
C ASP A 84 -13.66 9.26 4.13
N LEU A 85 -14.51 10.17 3.67
CA LEU A 85 -14.64 10.51 2.25
C LEU A 85 -13.33 10.97 1.63
N VAL A 86 -12.55 11.79 2.34
CA VAL A 86 -11.28 12.35 1.81
C VAL A 86 -10.24 11.25 1.66
N ALA A 87 -10.10 10.38 2.65
CA ALA A 87 -9.17 9.25 2.58
C ALA A 87 -9.56 8.26 1.47
N ARG A 88 -10.85 7.95 1.32
CA ARG A 88 -11.38 7.12 0.23
C ARG A 88 -11.10 7.75 -1.14
N ALA A 89 -11.36 9.05 -1.28
CA ALA A 89 -11.07 9.80 -2.51
C ALA A 89 -9.57 9.77 -2.86
N MET A 90 -8.69 9.97 -1.87
CA MET A 90 -7.24 9.94 -2.10
C MET A 90 -6.73 8.57 -2.51
N ARG A 91 -7.29 7.49 -1.95
CA ARG A 91 -6.95 6.12 -2.40
C ARG A 91 -7.35 5.87 -3.84
N LEU A 92 -8.55 6.32 -4.25
CA LEU A 92 -9.03 6.21 -5.64
C LEU A 92 -8.21 7.09 -6.60
N ILE A 93 -7.86 8.31 -6.22
CA ILE A 93 -6.98 9.17 -7.00
C ILE A 93 -5.61 8.47 -7.16
N GLY A 94 -5.07 7.91 -6.07
CA GLY A 94 -3.86 7.12 -6.07
C GLY A 94 -3.90 5.90 -6.98
N ASP A 95 -5.07 5.30 -7.14
CA ASP A 95 -5.32 4.18 -8.05
C ASP A 95 -5.65 4.64 -9.50
N GLY A 96 -5.51 5.94 -9.80
CA GLY A 96 -5.68 6.50 -11.15
C GLY A 96 -7.13 6.60 -11.63
N THR A 97 -8.13 6.54 -10.73
CA THR A 97 -9.56 6.63 -11.08
C THR A 97 -9.88 7.92 -11.81
N VAL A 98 -9.32 9.05 -11.37
CA VAL A 98 -9.57 10.35 -12.03
C VAL A 98 -8.98 10.38 -13.45
N ASP A 99 -7.88 9.66 -13.69
CA ASP A 99 -7.25 9.61 -15.02
C ASP A 99 -8.05 8.73 -16.00
N ARG A 100 -8.69 7.67 -15.50
CA ARG A 100 -9.49 6.74 -16.33
C ARG A 100 -10.94 7.19 -16.51
N GLU A 101 -11.56 7.68 -15.45
CA GLU A 101 -13.03 7.87 -15.36
C GLU A 101 -13.40 9.34 -15.12
N GLY A 102 -12.42 10.22 -14.92
CA GLY A 102 -12.66 11.62 -14.57
C GLY A 102 -13.20 11.81 -13.15
N VAL A 103 -13.53 13.06 -12.82
CA VAL A 103 -14.17 13.40 -11.53
C VAL A 103 -15.58 12.80 -11.40
N PRO A 104 -16.40 12.70 -12.48
CA PRO A 104 -17.67 12.00 -12.40
C PRO A 104 -17.53 10.54 -11.97
N GLY A 105 -16.55 9.79 -12.49
CA GLY A 105 -16.30 8.41 -12.09
C GLY A 105 -15.87 8.30 -10.62
N LEU A 106 -14.99 9.19 -10.16
CA LEU A 106 -14.65 9.29 -8.73
C LEU A 106 -15.91 9.51 -7.86
N ALA A 107 -16.79 10.40 -8.30
CA ALA A 107 -18.03 10.73 -7.59
C ALA A 107 -18.98 9.53 -7.52
N THR A 108 -19.18 8.83 -8.63
CA THR A 108 -20.01 7.63 -8.72
C THR A 108 -19.51 6.53 -7.77
N ARG A 109 -18.20 6.25 -7.78
CA ARG A 109 -17.59 5.22 -6.90
C ARG A 109 -17.73 5.55 -5.42
N LEU A 110 -17.66 6.82 -5.06
CA LEU A 110 -17.79 7.27 -3.66
C LEU A 110 -19.24 7.39 -3.20
N GLY A 111 -20.22 7.43 -4.12
CA GLY A 111 -21.63 7.63 -3.80
C GLY A 111 -21.99 9.09 -3.44
N TYR A 112 -21.22 10.07 -3.94
CA TYR A 112 -21.42 11.49 -3.66
C TYR A 112 -21.47 12.33 -4.94
N SER A 113 -21.97 13.57 -4.85
CA SER A 113 -21.89 14.50 -5.97
C SER A 113 -20.46 15.03 -6.18
N THR A 114 -20.11 15.36 -7.43
CA THR A 114 -18.81 15.96 -7.77
C THR A 114 -18.53 17.22 -6.95
N ARG A 115 -19.55 18.08 -6.78
CA ARG A 115 -19.45 19.31 -5.97
C ARG A 115 -19.14 19.04 -4.50
N GLN A 116 -19.70 17.98 -3.94
CA GLN A 116 -19.48 17.62 -2.54
C GLN A 116 -18.05 17.09 -2.33
N ILE A 117 -17.56 16.25 -3.25
CA ILE A 117 -16.18 15.75 -3.23
C ILE A 117 -15.19 16.91 -3.36
N GLU A 118 -15.41 17.79 -4.35
CA GLU A 118 -14.55 18.95 -4.56
C GLU A 118 -14.49 19.83 -3.32
N ARG A 119 -15.62 20.12 -2.70
CA ARG A 119 -15.69 20.93 -1.47
C ARG A 119 -14.91 20.29 -0.33
N GLN A 120 -15.05 18.97 -0.11
CA GLN A 120 -14.37 18.26 0.98
C GLN A 120 -12.87 18.20 0.74
N LEU A 121 -12.43 17.88 -0.48
CA LEU A 121 -11.01 17.85 -0.82
C LEU A 121 -10.36 19.24 -0.74
N LEU A 122 -11.05 20.29 -1.19
CA LEU A 122 -10.56 21.66 -1.04
C LEU A 122 -10.44 22.08 0.44
N ALA A 123 -11.43 21.71 1.27
CA ALA A 123 -11.42 22.07 2.69
C ALA A 123 -10.26 21.40 3.47
N GLU A 124 -9.99 20.11 3.20
CA GLU A 124 -8.97 19.36 3.94
C GLU A 124 -7.58 19.42 3.28
N LEU A 125 -7.51 19.34 1.95
CA LEU A 125 -6.26 19.20 1.21
C LEU A 125 -5.84 20.47 0.46
N GLY A 126 -6.67 21.50 0.48
CA GLY A 126 -6.42 22.75 -0.23
C GLY A 126 -6.39 22.62 -1.75
N ALA A 127 -6.85 21.50 -2.31
CA ALA A 127 -6.83 21.22 -3.74
C ALA A 127 -7.99 20.30 -4.13
N GLY A 128 -8.59 20.54 -5.29
CA GLY A 128 -9.64 19.69 -5.85
C GLY A 128 -9.09 18.43 -6.53
N PRO A 129 -9.97 17.47 -6.91
CA PRO A 129 -9.56 16.16 -7.42
C PRO A 129 -8.70 16.23 -8.69
N LEU A 130 -8.96 17.14 -9.61
CA LEU A 130 -8.14 17.32 -10.83
C LEU A 130 -6.73 17.80 -10.51
N ALA A 131 -6.57 18.70 -9.55
CA ALA A 131 -5.25 19.20 -9.14
C ALA A 131 -4.45 18.13 -8.42
N LEU A 132 -5.10 17.33 -7.57
CA LEU A 132 -4.47 16.19 -6.89
C LEU A 132 -4.00 15.12 -7.90
N ALA A 133 -4.85 14.76 -8.86
CA ALA A 133 -4.48 13.85 -9.94
C ALA A 133 -3.35 14.41 -10.82
N ARG A 134 -3.38 15.72 -11.13
CA ARG A 134 -2.29 16.39 -11.88
C ARG A 134 -0.96 16.33 -11.13
N ALA A 135 -0.97 16.56 -9.83
CA ALA A 135 0.25 16.46 -9.01
C ALA A 135 0.81 15.03 -9.03
N GLN A 136 -0.04 14.03 -8.98
CA GLN A 136 0.36 12.63 -9.08
C GLN A 136 0.92 12.28 -10.46
N ARG A 137 0.27 12.72 -11.55
CA ARG A 137 0.82 12.55 -12.92
C ARG A 137 2.21 13.18 -13.06
N ALA A 138 2.41 14.38 -12.50
CA ALA A 138 3.73 15.02 -12.51
C ALA A 138 4.79 14.18 -11.78
N GLN A 139 4.42 13.59 -10.65
CA GLN A 139 5.29 12.70 -9.89
C GLN A 139 5.65 11.43 -10.68
N THR A 140 4.65 10.77 -11.29
CA THR A 140 4.85 9.59 -12.14
C THR A 140 5.72 9.93 -13.35
N ALA A 141 5.46 11.05 -14.01
CA ALA A 141 6.26 11.54 -15.13
C ALA A 141 7.73 11.72 -14.74
N ARG A 142 7.99 12.38 -13.61
CA ARG A 142 9.36 12.55 -13.11
C ARG A 142 10.04 11.21 -12.85
N LEU A 143 9.34 10.29 -12.20
CA LEU A 143 9.86 8.94 -11.92
C LEU A 143 10.31 8.28 -13.23
N LEU A 144 9.44 8.24 -14.25
CA LEU A 144 9.74 7.65 -15.55
C LEU A 144 10.89 8.38 -16.29
N ILE A 145 10.91 9.72 -16.27
CA ILE A 145 11.97 10.51 -16.89
C ILE A 145 13.35 10.16 -16.32
N GLU A 146 13.41 9.98 -14.99
CA GLU A 146 14.68 9.77 -14.29
C GLU A 146 15.15 8.31 -14.29
N THR A 147 14.21 7.35 -14.40
CA THR A 147 14.53 5.92 -14.22
C THR A 147 14.50 5.12 -15.52
N THR A 148 13.96 5.66 -16.60
CA THR A 148 13.79 4.93 -17.87
C THR A 148 14.42 5.64 -19.06
N PRO A 149 14.82 4.90 -20.12
CA PRO A 149 15.25 5.48 -21.39
C PRO A 149 14.07 5.81 -22.34
N LEU A 150 12.83 5.61 -21.93
CA LEU A 150 11.65 5.75 -22.78
C LEU A 150 11.58 7.12 -23.47
N PRO A 151 11.06 7.22 -24.71
CA PRO A 151 10.76 8.47 -25.38
C PRO A 151 9.82 9.35 -24.55
N MET A 152 10.00 10.68 -24.60
CA MET A 152 9.17 11.61 -23.79
C MET A 152 7.68 11.52 -24.13
N ALA A 153 7.32 11.17 -25.37
CA ALA A 153 5.94 10.99 -25.77
C ALA A 153 5.32 9.76 -25.06
N GLU A 154 6.04 8.64 -24.98
CA GLU A 154 5.59 7.45 -24.27
C GLU A 154 5.45 7.71 -22.77
N ILE A 155 6.42 8.44 -22.18
CA ILE A 155 6.34 8.83 -20.76
C ILE A 155 5.11 9.71 -20.50
N ALA A 156 4.77 10.62 -21.42
CA ALA A 156 3.60 11.48 -21.25
C ALA A 156 2.31 10.64 -21.11
N PHE A 157 2.11 9.68 -22.00
CA PHE A 157 0.91 8.82 -21.96
C PHE A 157 0.95 7.82 -20.80
N ALA A 158 2.11 7.21 -20.52
CA ALA A 158 2.30 6.31 -19.38
C ALA A 158 2.05 6.99 -18.03
N ALA A 159 2.37 8.29 -17.93
CA ALA A 159 2.10 9.08 -16.73
C ALA A 159 0.65 9.62 -16.64
N GLY A 160 -0.24 9.23 -17.57
CA GLY A 160 -1.65 9.61 -17.57
C GLY A 160 -1.97 10.98 -18.17
N PHE A 161 -1.06 11.58 -18.93
CA PHE A 161 -1.36 12.83 -19.66
C PHE A 161 -2.07 12.52 -20.98
N SER A 162 -3.06 13.35 -21.31
CA SER A 162 -3.79 13.24 -22.58
C SER A 162 -3.03 13.79 -23.78
N SER A 163 -1.95 14.56 -23.56
CA SER A 163 -1.11 15.12 -24.62
C SER A 163 0.32 15.41 -24.14
N VAL A 164 1.27 15.33 -25.08
CA VAL A 164 2.67 15.70 -24.84
C VAL A 164 2.81 17.18 -24.48
N ARG A 165 1.93 18.04 -24.99
CA ARG A 165 1.92 19.48 -24.64
C ARG A 165 1.62 19.68 -23.15
N THR A 166 0.51 19.12 -22.66
CA THR A 166 0.12 19.22 -21.25
C THR A 166 1.17 18.61 -20.32
N PHE A 167 1.79 17.51 -20.74
CA PHE A 167 2.93 16.91 -20.03
C PHE A 167 4.10 17.90 -19.92
N ASN A 168 4.56 18.48 -21.03
CA ASN A 168 5.68 19.42 -21.03
C ASN A 168 5.40 20.64 -20.15
N ASP A 169 4.20 21.21 -20.26
CA ASP A 169 3.79 22.38 -19.48
C ASP A 169 3.74 22.07 -18.00
N THR A 170 3.15 20.91 -17.62
CA THR A 170 3.08 20.49 -16.22
C THR A 170 4.47 20.23 -15.64
N VAL A 171 5.35 19.52 -16.35
CA VAL A 171 6.72 19.24 -15.89
C VAL A 171 7.50 20.52 -15.69
N ARG A 172 7.40 21.49 -16.62
CA ARG A 172 8.07 22.78 -16.48
C ARG A 172 7.54 23.59 -15.30
N GLU A 173 6.23 23.62 -15.12
CA GLU A 173 5.59 24.35 -14.02
C GLU A 173 5.98 23.78 -12.66
N VAL A 174 5.88 22.45 -12.50
CA VAL A 174 6.12 21.78 -11.20
C VAL A 174 7.60 21.73 -10.85
N PHE A 175 8.49 21.46 -11.82
CA PHE A 175 9.90 21.21 -11.56
C PHE A 175 10.84 22.34 -12.04
N ALA A 176 10.33 23.33 -12.75
CA ALA A 176 11.10 24.42 -13.36
C ALA A 176 12.27 23.90 -14.24
N LEU A 177 12.02 22.82 -14.97
CA LEU A 177 12.93 22.18 -15.91
C LEU A 177 12.14 21.59 -17.07
N ALA A 178 12.72 21.60 -18.28
CA ALA A 178 12.16 20.81 -19.36
C ALA A 178 12.34 19.30 -19.06
N PRO A 179 11.49 18.41 -19.59
CA PRO A 179 11.63 16.98 -19.39
C PRO A 179 13.02 16.42 -19.75
N SER A 180 13.61 16.90 -20.86
CA SER A 180 14.96 16.52 -21.27
C SER A 180 16.04 16.97 -20.28
N GLU A 181 15.93 18.17 -19.75
CA GLU A 181 16.85 18.67 -18.72
C GLU A 181 16.71 17.90 -17.41
N LEU A 182 15.47 17.52 -17.05
CA LEU A 182 15.21 16.70 -15.88
C LEU A 182 15.87 15.33 -16.00
N ARG A 183 15.83 14.70 -17.18
CA ARG A 183 16.55 13.45 -17.49
C ARG A 183 18.05 13.61 -17.40
N THR A 184 18.62 14.66 -17.97
CA THR A 184 20.06 14.90 -17.95
C THR A 184 20.60 15.09 -16.53
N ARG A 185 19.81 15.71 -15.66
CA ARG A 185 20.15 15.97 -14.25
C ARG A 185 19.81 14.83 -13.29
N ALA A 186 19.19 13.76 -13.79
CA ALA A 186 18.87 12.59 -12.96
C ALA A 186 20.17 12.01 -12.37
N PRO A 187 20.16 11.60 -11.09
CA PRO A 187 21.30 10.91 -10.49
C PRO A 187 21.63 9.67 -11.32
N LYS A 188 22.86 9.61 -11.81
CA LYS A 188 23.37 8.41 -12.50
C LYS A 188 23.64 7.35 -11.43
N ASN A 189 22.64 6.66 -10.97
CA ASN A 189 22.81 5.52 -10.06
C ASN A 189 23.44 4.36 -10.83
N ARG A 190 24.80 4.32 -10.80
CA ARG A 190 25.59 3.24 -11.42
C ARG A 190 25.27 1.86 -10.84
N ALA A 191 24.85 1.79 -9.57
CA ALA A 191 24.57 0.51 -8.91
C ALA A 191 23.26 -0.16 -9.41
N ASP A 192 22.23 0.62 -9.70
CA ASP A 192 20.94 0.06 -10.19
C ASP A 192 21.00 -0.34 -11.68
N ARG A 193 21.90 0.28 -12.46
CA ARG A 193 22.15 -0.11 -13.87
C ARG A 193 23.03 -1.37 -14.00
N ALA A 194 23.88 -1.66 -13.02
CA ALA A 194 24.75 -2.82 -13.05
C ALA A 194 24.02 -4.13 -12.67
N ASN A 195 22.89 -4.04 -11.97
CA ASN A 195 22.09 -5.19 -11.54
C ASN A 195 20.82 -5.42 -12.37
N SER A 196 20.56 -4.62 -13.38
CA SER A 196 19.50 -4.90 -14.36
C SER A 196 20.17 -5.35 -15.65
N PRO A 197 20.17 -6.66 -15.97
CA PRO A 197 20.39 -7.07 -17.35
C PRO A 197 19.34 -6.30 -18.17
N GLY A 198 19.76 -5.61 -19.21
CA GLY A 198 18.92 -4.76 -20.03
C GLY A 198 17.86 -5.55 -20.82
N THR A 199 16.91 -6.14 -20.12
CA THR A 199 15.73 -6.75 -20.71
C THR A 199 14.79 -5.61 -21.11
N PRO A 200 14.49 -5.41 -22.38
CA PRO A 200 13.54 -4.39 -22.81
C PRO A 200 12.21 -4.57 -22.07
N GLY A 201 11.65 -3.48 -21.54
CA GLY A 201 10.35 -3.49 -20.86
C GLY A 201 10.39 -3.61 -19.33
N VAL A 202 11.55 -3.80 -18.69
CA VAL A 202 11.68 -3.86 -17.22
C VAL A 202 11.97 -2.48 -16.64
N LEU A 203 11.12 -2.03 -15.72
CA LEU A 203 11.27 -0.79 -14.97
C LEU A 203 11.89 -1.07 -13.60
N ALA A 204 13.05 -0.49 -13.31
CA ALA A 204 13.68 -0.57 -11.99
C ALA A 204 13.37 0.70 -11.18
N LEU A 205 12.66 0.54 -10.08
CA LEU A 205 12.15 1.63 -9.25
C LEU A 205 12.59 1.47 -7.80
N ARG A 206 12.58 2.60 -7.08
CA ARG A 206 12.79 2.63 -5.63
C ARG A 206 11.48 3.07 -4.98
N LEU A 207 10.91 2.24 -4.12
CA LEU A 207 9.73 2.59 -3.33
C LEU A 207 10.17 3.05 -1.95
N PRO A 208 10.19 4.36 -1.66
CA PRO A 208 10.57 4.88 -0.36
C PRO A 208 9.53 4.55 0.69
N PHE A 209 9.95 4.44 1.95
CA PHE A 209 9.10 4.26 3.11
C PHE A 209 9.56 5.18 4.27
N ARG A 210 8.73 5.31 5.30
CA ARG A 210 9.15 5.92 6.58
C ARG A 210 9.88 4.88 7.42
N ALA A 211 11.09 5.22 7.86
CA ALA A 211 11.85 4.38 8.76
C ALA A 211 11.32 4.49 10.22
N PRO A 212 11.45 3.39 11.01
CA PRO A 212 11.98 2.10 10.63
C PRO A 212 11.01 1.24 9.81
N LEU A 213 11.54 0.22 9.12
CA LEU A 213 10.77 -0.84 8.51
C LEU A 213 11.40 -2.18 8.86
N ASN A 214 10.66 -3.03 9.55
CA ASN A 214 11.06 -4.42 9.79
C ASN A 214 10.58 -5.29 8.62
N PRO A 215 11.48 -5.93 7.85
CA PRO A 215 11.08 -6.72 6.69
C PRO A 215 10.57 -8.12 7.05
N ASP A 216 10.89 -8.64 8.24
CA ASP A 216 10.73 -10.05 8.57
C ASP A 216 9.29 -10.53 8.46
N ASN A 217 8.36 -9.92 9.22
CA ASN A 217 6.97 -10.31 9.17
C ASN A 217 6.30 -9.93 7.84
N LEU A 218 6.78 -8.88 7.17
CA LEU A 218 6.21 -8.39 5.93
C LEU A 218 6.50 -9.36 4.78
N PHE A 219 7.78 -9.60 4.49
CA PHE A 219 8.19 -10.50 3.41
C PHE A 219 8.08 -11.97 3.81
N GLY A 220 8.26 -12.29 5.10
CA GLY A 220 8.02 -13.64 5.61
C GLY A 220 6.59 -14.10 5.42
N HIS A 221 5.61 -13.22 5.70
CA HIS A 221 4.21 -13.52 5.45
C HIS A 221 3.94 -13.74 3.96
N LEU A 222 4.37 -12.81 3.09
CA LEU A 222 4.16 -12.90 1.65
C LEU A 222 4.77 -14.18 1.06
N ALA A 223 5.99 -14.52 1.48
CA ALA A 223 6.66 -15.73 1.01
C ALA A 223 6.02 -17.02 1.53
N ALA A 224 5.67 -17.08 2.83
CA ALA A 224 5.08 -18.26 3.43
C ALA A 224 3.65 -18.55 2.91
N THR A 225 2.93 -17.52 2.48
CA THR A 225 1.58 -17.65 1.91
C THR A 225 1.53 -17.61 0.39
N ALA A 226 2.68 -17.52 -0.28
CA ALA A 226 2.80 -17.38 -1.73
C ALA A 226 2.07 -18.52 -2.49
N VAL A 227 1.18 -18.15 -3.41
CA VAL A 227 0.38 -19.09 -4.22
C VAL A 227 1.19 -19.51 -5.45
N PRO A 228 1.45 -20.81 -5.64
CA PRO A 228 2.21 -21.29 -6.80
C PRO A 228 1.61 -20.81 -8.13
N GLY A 229 2.47 -20.36 -9.02
CA GLY A 229 2.11 -19.81 -10.33
C GLY A 229 1.74 -18.31 -10.32
N VAL A 230 1.33 -17.77 -9.20
CA VAL A 230 1.00 -16.33 -9.01
C VAL A 230 2.08 -15.61 -8.21
N GLU A 231 2.63 -16.28 -7.21
CA GLU A 231 3.56 -15.69 -6.24
C GLU A 231 4.72 -16.63 -5.94
N GLU A 232 5.90 -16.06 -5.74
CA GLU A 232 7.09 -16.81 -5.29
C GLU A 232 8.05 -15.92 -4.50
N TRP A 233 8.92 -16.56 -3.72
CA TRP A 233 10.13 -15.94 -3.19
C TRP A 233 11.33 -16.53 -3.91
N ARG A 234 12.10 -15.67 -4.61
CA ARG A 234 13.28 -16.09 -5.38
C ARG A 234 14.38 -15.03 -5.31
N ASP A 235 15.59 -15.43 -5.08
CA ASP A 235 16.82 -14.58 -5.08
C ASP A 235 16.69 -13.33 -4.18
N GLY A 236 16.08 -13.49 -3.00
CA GLY A 236 15.89 -12.41 -2.04
C GLY A 236 14.78 -11.40 -2.43
N ALA A 237 13.94 -11.75 -3.40
CA ALA A 237 12.82 -10.96 -3.84
C ALA A 237 11.50 -11.73 -3.73
N TYR A 238 10.46 -11.06 -3.28
CA TYR A 238 9.08 -11.51 -3.46
C TYR A 238 8.61 -11.12 -4.86
N ARG A 239 8.16 -12.08 -5.63
CA ARG A 239 7.67 -11.89 -7.00
C ARG A 239 6.21 -12.27 -7.09
N ARG A 240 5.45 -11.53 -7.89
CA ARG A 240 4.07 -11.87 -8.19
C ARG A 240 3.58 -11.30 -9.51
N THR A 241 2.52 -11.91 -10.05
CA THR A 241 1.71 -11.37 -11.13
C THR A 241 0.71 -10.34 -10.61
N LEU A 242 0.34 -9.37 -11.43
CA LEU A 242 -0.62 -8.31 -11.14
C LEU A 242 -1.67 -8.25 -12.25
N ARG A 243 -2.96 -8.35 -11.91
CA ARG A 243 -4.06 -7.98 -12.80
C ARG A 243 -4.26 -6.47 -12.69
N LEU A 244 -4.24 -5.77 -13.80
CA LEU A 244 -4.25 -4.32 -13.87
C LEU A 244 -5.36 -3.84 -14.83
N PRO A 245 -5.77 -2.55 -14.78
CA PRO A 245 -6.88 -2.03 -15.59
C PRO A 245 -6.72 -2.16 -17.10
N TYR A 246 -5.51 -2.06 -17.62
CA TYR A 246 -5.21 -2.14 -19.06
C TYR A 246 -4.51 -3.43 -19.47
N GLY A 247 -4.21 -4.31 -18.51
CA GLY A 247 -3.55 -5.56 -18.79
C GLY A 247 -3.02 -6.25 -17.54
N HIS A 248 -1.77 -6.68 -17.61
CA HIS A 248 -1.11 -7.36 -16.48
C HIS A 248 0.34 -6.94 -16.32
N GLY A 249 0.92 -7.33 -15.22
CA GLY A 249 2.33 -7.14 -14.96
C GLY A 249 2.93 -8.22 -14.07
N VAL A 250 4.26 -8.23 -14.02
CA VAL A 250 5.05 -9.00 -13.05
C VAL A 250 5.88 -8.02 -12.23
N VAL A 251 5.83 -8.17 -10.92
CA VAL A 251 6.65 -7.36 -10.00
C VAL A 251 7.58 -8.23 -9.19
N ALA A 252 8.81 -7.73 -8.96
CA ALA A 252 9.77 -8.27 -8.01
C ALA A 252 10.14 -7.19 -6.98
N LEU A 253 9.92 -7.48 -5.69
CA LEU A 253 10.10 -6.56 -4.57
C LEU A 253 11.19 -7.07 -3.66
N THR A 254 12.26 -6.29 -3.50
CA THR A 254 13.43 -6.64 -2.69
C THR A 254 13.56 -5.67 -1.53
N PRO A 255 13.57 -6.13 -0.26
CA PRO A 255 13.82 -5.27 0.88
C PRO A 255 15.26 -4.70 0.84
N LYS A 256 15.38 -3.39 1.04
CA LYS A 256 16.64 -2.66 1.19
C LYS A 256 16.57 -1.80 2.45
N PRO A 257 17.70 -1.34 3.00
CA PRO A 257 17.71 -0.58 4.25
C PRO A 257 16.91 0.72 4.23
N ASP A 258 16.83 1.41 3.10
CA ASP A 258 16.24 2.75 2.95
C ASP A 258 15.07 2.82 1.95
N HIS A 259 14.77 1.72 1.25
CA HIS A 259 13.68 1.63 0.28
C HIS A 259 13.34 0.16 -0.01
N VAL A 260 12.24 -0.09 -0.69
CA VAL A 260 12.01 -1.37 -1.35
C VAL A 260 12.40 -1.23 -2.82
N GLY A 261 13.35 -2.07 -3.27
CA GLY A 261 13.66 -2.20 -4.69
C GLY A 261 12.47 -2.84 -5.40
N CYS A 262 12.04 -2.25 -6.53
CA CYS A 262 10.90 -2.73 -7.29
C CYS A 262 11.32 -2.87 -8.75
N ARG A 263 11.32 -4.10 -9.27
CA ARG A 263 11.43 -4.37 -10.71
C ARG A 263 10.03 -4.71 -11.20
N LEU A 264 9.60 -4.02 -12.24
CA LEU A 264 8.24 -4.11 -12.74
C LEU A 264 8.25 -4.29 -14.27
N THR A 265 7.60 -5.34 -14.74
CA THR A 265 7.31 -5.58 -16.15
C THR A 265 5.81 -5.39 -16.36
N LEU A 266 5.42 -4.56 -17.31
CA LEU A 266 4.02 -4.24 -17.60
C LEU A 266 3.71 -4.52 -19.05
N SER A 267 2.54 -5.13 -19.32
CA SER A 267 2.00 -5.26 -20.67
C SER A 267 1.52 -3.90 -21.22
N ASP A 268 1.11 -2.97 -20.34
CA ASP A 268 0.73 -1.61 -20.69
C ASP A 268 1.29 -0.61 -19.65
N LEU A 269 2.04 0.38 -20.12
CA LEU A 269 2.67 1.38 -19.24
C LEU A 269 1.69 2.34 -18.56
N ARG A 270 0.45 2.45 -19.05
CA ARG A 270 -0.63 3.21 -18.38
C ARG A 270 -0.95 2.65 -17.00
N ASP A 271 -0.65 1.39 -16.76
CA ASP A 271 -0.85 0.71 -15.48
C ASP A 271 0.23 0.99 -14.43
N LEU A 272 1.29 1.74 -14.77
CA LEU A 272 2.41 1.97 -13.87
C LEU A 272 2.00 2.58 -12.53
N THR A 273 1.18 3.62 -12.56
CA THR A 273 0.74 4.32 -11.34
C THR A 273 -0.06 3.38 -10.44
N VAL A 274 -0.96 2.59 -11.02
CA VAL A 274 -1.78 1.60 -10.30
C VAL A 274 -0.91 0.50 -9.70
N ALA A 275 0.01 -0.05 -10.49
CA ALA A 275 0.92 -1.10 -10.03
C ALA A 275 1.78 -0.64 -8.84
N ILE A 276 2.36 0.57 -8.92
CA ILE A 276 3.13 1.17 -7.81
C ILE A 276 2.23 1.37 -6.58
N SER A 277 1.04 1.93 -6.74
CA SER A 277 0.09 2.17 -5.65
C SER A 277 -0.29 0.86 -4.94
N ARG A 278 -0.61 -0.19 -5.69
CA ARG A 278 -0.93 -1.52 -5.14
C ARG A 278 0.26 -2.16 -4.42
N CYS A 279 1.47 -2.08 -4.98
CA CYS A 279 2.68 -2.56 -4.30
C CYS A 279 2.95 -1.80 -2.99
N ARG A 280 2.79 -0.48 -2.98
CA ARG A 280 2.94 0.32 -1.76
C ARG A 280 1.91 -0.07 -0.70
N ARG A 281 0.64 -0.26 -1.09
CA ARG A 281 -0.41 -0.71 -0.17
C ARG A 281 -0.12 -2.10 0.37
N MET A 282 0.23 -3.06 -0.49
CA MET A 282 0.56 -4.44 -0.09
C MET A 282 1.66 -4.48 0.97
N LEU A 283 2.65 -3.62 0.85
CA LEU A 283 3.77 -3.52 1.78
C LEU A 283 3.58 -2.47 2.89
N ASP A 284 2.41 -1.82 2.95
CA ASP A 284 2.09 -0.79 3.94
C ASP A 284 3.18 0.31 4.06
N LEU A 285 3.75 0.75 2.92
CA LEU A 285 4.89 1.66 2.89
C LEU A 285 4.56 3.10 3.29
N ASP A 286 3.28 3.46 3.31
CA ASP A 286 2.82 4.81 3.66
C ASP A 286 2.48 4.95 5.15
N ALA A 287 2.54 3.87 5.95
CA ALA A 287 2.33 3.93 7.39
C ALA A 287 3.35 4.81 8.11
N ASP A 288 2.97 5.35 9.26
CA ASP A 288 3.86 6.04 10.19
C ASP A 288 4.29 5.08 11.32
N PRO A 289 5.45 4.41 11.18
CA PRO A 289 5.89 3.43 12.16
C PRO A 289 6.21 4.03 13.52
N VAL A 290 6.63 5.30 13.54
CA VAL A 290 6.99 5.97 14.80
C VAL A 290 5.74 6.24 15.62
N ALA A 291 4.67 6.76 15.00
CA ALA A 291 3.41 6.99 15.70
C ALA A 291 2.78 5.68 16.22
N VAL A 292 2.87 4.61 15.41
CA VAL A 292 2.40 3.26 15.80
C VAL A 292 3.22 2.73 16.98
N ASP A 293 4.54 2.72 16.85
CA ASP A 293 5.44 2.15 17.84
C ASP A 293 5.39 2.93 19.16
N ASP A 294 5.34 4.27 19.12
CA ASP A 294 5.24 5.10 20.31
C ASP A 294 3.94 4.84 21.09
N GLN A 295 2.81 4.67 20.39
CA GLN A 295 1.54 4.30 21.02
C GLN A 295 1.61 2.90 21.66
N LEU A 296 2.12 1.91 20.93
CA LEU A 296 2.20 0.53 21.42
C LEU A 296 3.21 0.36 22.57
N ARG A 297 4.28 1.17 22.62
CA ARG A 297 5.21 1.21 23.77
C ARG A 297 4.59 1.70 25.07
N THR A 298 3.46 2.38 25.02
CA THR A 298 2.75 2.75 26.26
C THR A 298 2.23 1.53 27.02
N ASP A 299 2.09 0.39 26.33
CA ASP A 299 1.72 -0.88 26.93
C ASP A 299 2.96 -1.65 27.40
N PRO A 300 3.10 -1.96 28.71
CA PRO A 300 4.30 -2.62 29.24
C PRO A 300 4.53 -4.02 28.69
N VAL A 301 3.50 -4.68 28.17
CA VAL A 301 3.63 -6.02 27.55
C VAL A 301 4.11 -5.91 26.10
N LEU A 302 3.66 -4.90 25.37
CA LEU A 302 4.05 -4.70 23.98
C LEU A 302 5.39 -3.97 23.83
N ALA A 303 5.76 -3.12 24.78
CA ALA A 303 6.99 -2.32 24.72
C ALA A 303 8.25 -3.16 24.40
N PRO A 304 8.54 -4.28 25.09
CA PRO A 304 9.71 -5.11 24.76
C PRO A 304 9.66 -5.72 23.37
N LEU A 305 8.46 -6.01 22.84
CA LEU A 305 8.29 -6.57 21.49
C LEU A 305 8.57 -5.50 20.42
N VAL A 306 8.10 -4.28 20.65
CA VAL A 306 8.34 -3.11 19.78
C VAL A 306 9.83 -2.77 19.77
N ASP A 307 10.48 -2.70 20.93
CA ASP A 307 11.91 -2.37 21.04
C ASP A 307 12.81 -3.40 20.36
N LYS A 308 12.42 -4.68 20.41
CA LYS A 308 13.14 -5.76 19.73
C LYS A 308 13.06 -5.67 18.20
N ALA A 309 11.94 -5.22 17.64
CA ALA A 309 11.70 -5.25 16.19
C ALA A 309 10.81 -4.07 15.75
N PRO A 310 11.30 -2.82 15.87
CA PRO A 310 10.51 -1.64 15.55
C PRO A 310 10.14 -1.57 14.08
N GLY A 311 9.03 -0.92 13.78
CA GLY A 311 8.59 -0.66 12.41
C GLY A 311 7.96 -1.84 11.70
N ARG A 312 7.33 -2.76 12.44
CA ARG A 312 6.52 -3.82 11.82
C ARG A 312 5.36 -3.24 11.04
N ARG A 313 5.10 -3.82 9.87
CA ARG A 313 4.01 -3.43 8.97
C ARG A 313 2.92 -4.48 8.97
N VAL A 314 1.72 -4.07 8.55
CA VAL A 314 0.62 -4.99 8.28
C VAL A 314 0.72 -5.44 6.83
N PRO A 315 1.10 -6.69 6.51
CA PRO A 315 1.08 -7.18 5.12
C PRO A 315 -0.35 -7.10 4.59
N ARG A 316 -0.55 -6.42 3.45
CA ARG A 316 -1.85 -6.28 2.79
C ARG A 316 -1.87 -7.05 1.47
N THR A 317 -2.82 -6.74 0.62
CA THR A 317 -2.98 -7.37 -0.70
C THR A 317 -2.86 -6.34 -1.84
N VAL A 318 -2.68 -6.83 -3.06
CA VAL A 318 -2.80 -6.04 -4.29
C VAL A 318 -4.18 -6.12 -4.90
N ASP A 319 -4.97 -7.14 -4.51
CA ASP A 319 -6.32 -7.41 -4.99
C ASP A 319 -7.17 -7.90 -3.81
N GLU A 320 -8.18 -7.16 -3.47
CA GLU A 320 -9.02 -7.38 -2.31
C GLU A 320 -9.94 -8.61 -2.50
N ALA A 321 -10.43 -8.85 -3.72
CA ALA A 321 -11.25 -10.01 -4.06
C ALA A 321 -10.44 -11.30 -4.03
N GLU A 322 -9.22 -11.31 -4.62
CA GLU A 322 -8.26 -12.41 -4.49
C GLU A 322 -8.07 -12.77 -3.03
N PHE A 323 -7.82 -11.76 -2.18
CA PHE A 323 -7.57 -12.04 -0.76
C PHE A 323 -8.79 -12.65 -0.05
N ALA A 324 -10.00 -12.14 -0.31
CA ALA A 324 -11.22 -12.67 0.28
C ALA A 324 -11.46 -14.15 -0.13
N VAL A 325 -11.24 -14.49 -1.39
CA VAL A 325 -11.28 -15.89 -1.87
C VAL A 325 -10.25 -16.74 -1.14
N ARG A 326 -9.00 -16.27 -1.03
CA ARG A 326 -7.92 -16.97 -0.31
C ARG A 326 -8.25 -17.15 1.18
N ALA A 327 -8.90 -16.16 1.80
CA ALA A 327 -9.35 -16.27 3.20
C ALA A 327 -10.37 -17.40 3.40
N VAL A 328 -11.31 -17.58 2.45
CA VAL A 328 -12.26 -18.71 2.45
C VAL A 328 -11.53 -20.04 2.25
N LEU A 329 -10.60 -20.12 1.28
CA LEU A 329 -9.81 -21.33 1.04
C LEU A 329 -8.94 -21.73 2.25
N GLY A 330 -8.52 -20.74 3.04
CA GLY A 330 -7.70 -20.90 4.26
C GLY A 330 -8.47 -21.25 5.53
N GLN A 331 -9.81 -21.25 5.51
CA GLN A 331 -10.59 -21.57 6.70
C GLN A 331 -10.33 -23.01 7.19
N GLN A 332 -9.99 -23.14 8.47
CA GLN A 332 -9.80 -24.42 9.16
C GLN A 332 -8.75 -25.36 8.51
N VAL A 333 -7.77 -24.79 7.83
CA VAL A 333 -6.66 -25.57 7.24
C VAL A 333 -5.32 -24.89 7.54
N SER A 334 -4.22 -25.64 7.40
CA SER A 334 -2.88 -25.07 7.52
C SER A 334 -2.56 -24.11 6.37
N THR A 335 -1.60 -23.20 6.59
CA THR A 335 -1.09 -22.29 5.54
C THR A 335 -0.64 -23.07 4.30
N ALA A 336 0.03 -24.21 4.46
CA ALA A 336 0.47 -25.05 3.35
C ALA A 336 -0.71 -25.63 2.56
N ALA A 337 -1.76 -26.09 3.24
CA ALA A 337 -2.98 -26.61 2.58
C ALA A 337 -3.74 -25.48 1.86
N ALA A 338 -3.85 -24.29 2.46
CA ALA A 338 -4.46 -23.13 1.82
C ALA A 338 -3.73 -22.74 0.51
N ARG A 339 -2.38 -22.71 0.52
CA ARG A 339 -1.56 -22.48 -0.69
C ARG A 339 -1.84 -23.53 -1.77
N THR A 340 -1.92 -24.80 -1.40
CA THR A 340 -2.20 -25.90 -2.33
C THR A 340 -3.59 -25.76 -2.97
N HIS A 341 -4.61 -25.43 -2.18
CA HIS A 341 -5.96 -25.19 -2.70
C HIS A 341 -6.00 -24.00 -3.65
N ALA A 342 -5.37 -22.88 -3.27
CA ALA A 342 -5.28 -21.69 -4.12
C ALA A 342 -4.50 -21.99 -5.42
N GLY A 343 -3.37 -22.72 -5.34
CA GLY A 343 -2.59 -23.11 -6.51
C GLY A 343 -3.37 -24.00 -7.50
N ARG A 344 -4.16 -24.94 -6.99
CA ARG A 344 -5.05 -25.76 -7.85
C ARG A 344 -6.10 -24.89 -8.56
N LEU A 345 -6.72 -23.95 -7.83
CA LEU A 345 -7.68 -23.03 -8.41
C LEU A 345 -7.04 -22.15 -9.51
N VAL A 346 -5.83 -21.67 -9.27
CA VAL A 346 -5.05 -20.87 -10.23
C VAL A 346 -4.71 -21.70 -11.47
N THR A 347 -4.20 -22.91 -11.32
CA THR A 347 -3.84 -23.77 -12.45
C THR A 347 -5.04 -24.13 -13.33
N ALA A 348 -6.22 -24.30 -12.70
CA ALA A 348 -7.42 -24.69 -13.43
C ALA A 348 -8.15 -23.50 -14.09
N HIS A 349 -8.10 -22.30 -13.48
CA HIS A 349 -8.98 -21.20 -13.85
C HIS A 349 -8.27 -19.84 -13.95
N GLY A 350 -6.97 -19.78 -13.68
CA GLY A 350 -6.16 -18.56 -13.84
C GLY A 350 -5.92 -18.25 -15.31
N GLU A 351 -5.78 -16.98 -15.62
CA GLU A 351 -5.36 -16.51 -16.94
C GLU A 351 -3.84 -16.67 -17.08
N ALA A 352 -3.40 -17.33 -18.12
CA ALA A 352 -1.97 -17.55 -18.37
C ALA A 352 -1.24 -16.22 -18.65
N VAL A 353 -0.05 -16.05 -18.08
CA VAL A 353 0.83 -14.92 -18.35
C VAL A 353 2.24 -15.41 -18.69
N ASP A 354 2.93 -14.61 -19.52
CA ASP A 354 4.34 -14.82 -19.80
C ASP A 354 5.18 -14.06 -18.77
N ASP A 355 6.03 -14.80 -18.03
CA ASP A 355 7.03 -14.24 -17.13
C ASP A 355 8.41 -14.39 -17.79
N PRO A 356 9.04 -13.28 -18.24
CA PRO A 356 10.34 -13.35 -18.90
C PRO A 356 11.46 -13.96 -18.05
N GLU A 357 11.29 -13.93 -16.71
CA GLU A 357 12.25 -14.54 -15.78
C GLU A 357 11.88 -15.99 -15.44
N GLY A 358 10.68 -16.44 -15.84
CA GLY A 358 10.11 -17.74 -15.49
C GLY A 358 9.69 -17.87 -14.03
N GLY A 359 8.89 -18.89 -13.72
CA GLY A 359 8.41 -19.20 -12.38
C GLY A 359 6.96 -18.77 -12.12
N LEU A 360 6.53 -17.61 -12.61
CA LEU A 360 5.14 -17.17 -12.55
C LEU A 360 4.44 -17.53 -13.86
N THR A 361 3.24 -18.06 -13.78
CA THR A 361 2.55 -18.65 -14.95
C THR A 361 1.13 -18.14 -15.16
N HIS A 362 0.49 -17.60 -14.12
CA HIS A 362 -0.91 -17.19 -14.17
C HIS A 362 -1.17 -15.92 -13.36
N LEU A 363 -2.23 -15.22 -13.74
CA LEU A 363 -2.95 -14.33 -12.83
C LEU A 363 -3.87 -15.16 -11.94
N PHE A 364 -4.15 -14.68 -10.72
CA PHE A 364 -5.21 -15.26 -9.92
C PHE A 364 -6.55 -15.14 -10.68
N PRO A 365 -7.45 -16.14 -10.62
CA PRO A 365 -8.74 -16.08 -11.33
C PRO A 365 -9.52 -14.82 -10.99
N SER A 366 -10.09 -14.14 -11.98
CA SER A 366 -10.94 -12.96 -11.75
C SER A 366 -12.27 -13.36 -11.08
N VAL A 367 -12.95 -12.37 -10.50
CA VAL A 367 -14.28 -12.58 -9.89
C VAL A 367 -15.26 -13.13 -10.94
N GLU A 368 -15.21 -12.61 -12.16
CA GLU A 368 -16.08 -13.04 -13.26
C GLU A 368 -15.78 -14.50 -13.67
N ALA A 369 -14.50 -14.87 -13.74
CA ALA A 369 -14.09 -16.25 -14.04
C ALA A 369 -14.57 -17.20 -12.93
N LEU A 370 -14.45 -16.81 -11.66
CA LEU A 370 -14.90 -17.61 -10.52
C LEU A 370 -16.43 -17.70 -10.44
N ALA A 371 -17.16 -16.65 -10.80
CA ALA A 371 -18.62 -16.63 -10.81
C ALA A 371 -19.22 -17.53 -11.91
N ALA A 372 -18.47 -17.73 -12.99
CA ALA A 372 -18.88 -18.60 -14.11
C ALA A 372 -18.62 -20.09 -13.85
N LEU A 373 -17.95 -20.45 -12.75
CA LEU A 373 -17.62 -21.86 -12.45
C LEU A 373 -18.85 -22.65 -11.99
N ASP A 374 -18.91 -23.90 -12.43
CA ASP A 374 -19.78 -24.87 -11.78
C ASP A 374 -19.28 -25.12 -10.34
N PRO A 375 -20.10 -24.84 -9.32
CA PRO A 375 -19.68 -25.09 -7.94
C PRO A 375 -19.26 -26.53 -7.66
N GLU A 376 -19.84 -27.51 -8.35
CA GLU A 376 -19.50 -28.94 -8.19
C GLU A 376 -18.11 -29.30 -8.71
N ALA A 377 -17.56 -28.49 -9.63
CA ALA A 377 -16.19 -28.67 -10.11
C ALA A 377 -15.12 -28.29 -9.05
N LEU A 378 -15.51 -27.58 -7.98
CA LEU A 378 -14.61 -27.17 -6.91
C LEU A 378 -14.36 -28.32 -5.93
N ALA A 379 -13.17 -28.88 -5.94
CA ALA A 379 -12.76 -30.01 -5.07
C ALA A 379 -12.58 -29.56 -3.60
N MET A 380 -13.69 -29.20 -2.92
CA MET A 380 -13.73 -28.78 -1.53
C MET A 380 -15.04 -29.20 -0.83
N PRO A 381 -15.10 -29.19 0.51
CA PRO A 381 -16.33 -29.50 1.25
C PRO A 381 -17.51 -28.59 0.84
N ALA A 382 -18.72 -29.15 0.78
CA ALA A 382 -19.93 -28.46 0.32
C ALA A 382 -20.18 -27.14 1.05
N THR A 383 -19.99 -27.06 2.36
CA THR A 383 -20.14 -25.83 3.14
C THR A 383 -19.18 -24.73 2.70
N ARG A 384 -17.92 -25.07 2.44
CA ARG A 384 -16.91 -24.10 1.95
C ARG A 384 -17.21 -23.69 0.52
N ARG A 385 -17.71 -24.61 -0.32
CA ARG A 385 -18.18 -24.34 -1.67
C ARG A 385 -19.29 -23.29 -1.68
N THR A 386 -20.33 -23.50 -0.84
CA THR A 386 -21.41 -22.53 -0.66
C THR A 386 -20.89 -21.16 -0.19
N THR A 387 -19.99 -21.13 0.79
CA THR A 387 -19.36 -19.89 1.24
C THR A 387 -18.63 -19.17 0.11
N LEU A 388 -17.83 -19.89 -0.68
CA LEU A 388 -17.06 -19.30 -1.78
C LEU A 388 -17.97 -18.78 -2.89
N THR A 389 -18.96 -19.57 -3.32
CA THR A 389 -19.88 -19.17 -4.39
C THR A 389 -20.76 -17.98 -3.99
N THR A 390 -21.20 -17.91 -2.73
CA THR A 390 -21.93 -16.76 -2.22
C THR A 390 -21.07 -15.51 -2.19
N LEU A 391 -19.81 -15.61 -1.71
CA LEU A 391 -18.87 -14.50 -1.73
C LEU A 391 -18.63 -13.99 -3.16
N VAL A 392 -18.28 -14.90 -4.06
CA VAL A 392 -17.97 -14.56 -5.46
C VAL A 392 -19.19 -13.97 -6.18
N GLY A 393 -20.41 -14.51 -5.95
CA GLY A 393 -21.64 -13.96 -6.49
C GLY A 393 -21.86 -12.51 -6.08
N GLN A 394 -21.72 -12.20 -4.78
CA GLN A 394 -21.90 -10.83 -4.29
C GLN A 394 -20.79 -9.85 -4.71
N LEU A 395 -19.57 -10.36 -4.97
CA LEU A 395 -18.52 -9.55 -5.58
C LEU A 395 -18.81 -9.25 -7.06
N ALA A 396 -19.31 -10.25 -7.80
CA ALA A 396 -19.64 -10.13 -9.22
C ALA A 396 -20.82 -9.20 -9.51
N ASP A 397 -21.85 -9.24 -8.69
CA ASP A 397 -23.04 -8.37 -8.84
C ASP A 397 -22.88 -6.98 -8.17
N GLY A 398 -21.73 -6.74 -7.51
CA GLY A 398 -21.43 -5.48 -6.84
C GLY A 398 -22.15 -5.25 -5.52
N THR A 399 -22.90 -6.23 -5.00
CA THR A 399 -23.56 -6.15 -3.69
C THR A 399 -22.53 -6.03 -2.57
N LEU A 400 -21.39 -6.73 -2.68
CA LEU A 400 -20.25 -6.60 -1.79
C LEU A 400 -19.12 -5.88 -2.52
N ASN A 401 -18.67 -4.74 -1.98
CA ASN A 401 -17.53 -4.00 -2.49
C ASN A 401 -16.39 -4.03 -1.45
N LEU A 402 -15.27 -4.66 -1.83
CA LEU A 402 -14.03 -4.71 -1.04
C LEU A 402 -13.01 -3.69 -1.50
N GLY A 403 -13.32 -2.90 -2.54
CA GLY A 403 -12.41 -1.93 -3.12
C GLY A 403 -11.95 -0.85 -2.13
N VAL A 404 -10.91 -0.14 -2.53
CA VAL A 404 -10.27 0.92 -1.71
C VAL A 404 -11.22 2.07 -1.34
N GLU A 405 -12.34 2.19 -2.05
CA GLU A 405 -13.43 3.14 -1.80
C GLU A 405 -14.46 2.66 -0.78
N GLY A 406 -14.42 1.39 -0.36
CA GLY A 406 -15.43 0.78 0.52
C GLY A 406 -15.52 1.44 1.90
N ASP A 407 -16.73 1.49 2.46
CA ASP A 407 -16.93 1.79 3.88
C ASP A 407 -16.62 0.55 4.73
N TRP A 408 -15.67 0.66 5.63
CA TRP A 408 -15.19 -0.49 6.40
C TRP A 408 -16.25 -1.08 7.34
N THR A 409 -17.12 -0.23 7.90
CA THR A 409 -18.17 -0.66 8.84
C THR A 409 -19.27 -1.41 8.09
N GLU A 410 -19.73 -0.84 6.99
CA GLU A 410 -20.75 -1.46 6.12
C GLU A 410 -20.22 -2.77 5.53
N THR A 411 -18.97 -2.77 5.03
CA THR A 411 -18.35 -3.95 4.44
C THR A 411 -18.22 -5.09 5.47
N ARG A 412 -17.82 -4.80 6.71
CA ARG A 412 -17.81 -5.80 7.79
C ARG A 412 -19.20 -6.38 8.07
N ALA A 413 -20.21 -5.54 8.15
CA ALA A 413 -21.58 -6.00 8.40
C ALA A 413 -22.06 -6.93 7.28
N ARG A 414 -21.80 -6.59 6.01
CA ARG A 414 -22.12 -7.41 4.85
C ARG A 414 -21.35 -8.74 4.84
N LEU A 415 -20.04 -8.71 5.09
CA LEU A 415 -19.23 -9.92 5.20
C LEU A 415 -19.73 -10.86 6.32
N LEU A 416 -20.06 -10.31 7.48
CA LEU A 416 -20.55 -11.10 8.61
C LEU A 416 -21.93 -11.76 8.34
N ALA A 417 -22.73 -11.19 7.44
CA ALA A 417 -23.99 -11.76 7.02
C ALA A 417 -23.85 -12.91 6.02
N LEU A 418 -22.64 -13.13 5.45
CA LEU A 418 -22.41 -14.23 4.52
C LEU A 418 -22.37 -15.58 5.25
N PRO A 419 -23.01 -16.62 4.69
CA PRO A 419 -22.89 -17.98 5.23
C PRO A 419 -21.41 -18.43 5.34
N GLY A 420 -21.00 -18.95 6.48
CA GLY A 420 -19.64 -19.43 6.70
C GLY A 420 -18.60 -18.37 7.03
N PHE A 421 -19.00 -17.08 7.13
CA PHE A 421 -18.12 -16.00 7.59
C PHE A 421 -18.27 -15.80 9.10
N GLY A 422 -17.23 -16.13 9.84
CA GLY A 422 -17.14 -15.81 11.27
C GLY A 422 -16.36 -14.52 11.52
N PRO A 423 -16.38 -14.02 12.78
CA PRO A 423 -15.66 -12.80 13.16
C PRO A 423 -14.18 -12.82 12.79
N TRP A 424 -13.50 -13.97 12.89
CA TRP A 424 -12.09 -14.11 12.51
C TRP A 424 -11.87 -13.81 11.02
N THR A 425 -12.66 -14.42 10.13
CA THR A 425 -12.53 -14.22 8.67
C THR A 425 -12.79 -12.75 8.30
N VAL A 426 -13.81 -12.15 8.91
CA VAL A 426 -14.16 -10.73 8.68
C VAL A 426 -13.04 -9.81 9.13
N GLU A 427 -12.48 -9.99 10.32
CA GLU A 427 -11.41 -9.16 10.84
C GLU A 427 -10.09 -9.33 10.08
N VAL A 428 -9.78 -10.54 9.60
CA VAL A 428 -8.60 -10.77 8.75
C VAL A 428 -8.75 -10.09 7.38
N ILE A 429 -9.94 -10.13 6.77
CA ILE A 429 -10.23 -9.38 5.53
C ILE A 429 -10.17 -7.88 5.79
N ALA A 430 -10.74 -7.39 6.89
CA ALA A 430 -10.69 -5.98 7.25
C ALA A 430 -9.23 -5.50 7.42
N MET A 431 -8.40 -6.28 8.07
CA MET A 431 -6.99 -5.96 8.29
C MET A 431 -6.18 -5.93 6.99
N ARG A 432 -6.34 -6.96 6.15
CA ARG A 432 -5.42 -7.17 5.00
C ARG A 432 -5.96 -6.66 3.67
N ALA A 433 -7.27 -6.78 3.42
CA ALA A 433 -7.90 -6.31 2.20
C ALA A 433 -8.34 -4.85 2.35
N LEU A 434 -9.18 -4.53 3.32
CA LEU A 434 -9.65 -3.15 3.53
C LEU A 434 -8.54 -2.23 4.07
N GLY A 435 -7.56 -2.81 4.78
CA GLY A 435 -6.44 -2.07 5.36
C GLY A 435 -6.79 -1.28 6.61
N ASP A 436 -7.79 -1.75 7.37
CA ASP A 436 -8.16 -1.13 8.63
C ASP A 436 -7.06 -1.34 9.69
N PRO A 437 -6.43 -0.26 10.16
CA PRO A 437 -5.36 -0.33 11.15
C PRO A 437 -5.84 -0.78 12.54
N ASP A 438 -7.14 -0.72 12.78
CA ASP A 438 -7.77 -1.08 14.05
C ASP A 438 -8.48 -2.45 14.01
N ALA A 439 -8.33 -3.23 12.95
CA ALA A 439 -8.83 -4.59 12.84
C ALA A 439 -8.16 -5.51 13.88
N PHE A 440 -8.97 -6.35 14.55
CA PHE A 440 -8.47 -7.20 15.64
C PHE A 440 -9.11 -8.58 15.61
N PRO A 441 -8.50 -9.58 14.96
CA PRO A 441 -8.99 -10.95 14.90
C PRO A 441 -8.75 -11.68 16.23
N VAL A 442 -9.41 -11.23 17.29
CA VAL A 442 -9.21 -11.68 18.69
C VAL A 442 -9.37 -13.19 18.90
N THR A 443 -10.12 -13.87 18.04
CA THR A 443 -10.32 -15.33 18.12
C THR A 443 -9.21 -16.12 17.42
N ASP A 444 -8.23 -15.45 16.82
CA ASP A 444 -7.07 -16.10 16.19
C ASP A 444 -6.24 -16.90 17.20
N LEU A 445 -5.88 -18.12 16.81
CA LEU A 445 -5.14 -19.03 17.71
C LEU A 445 -3.74 -18.49 18.02
N GLY A 446 -3.06 -17.91 17.07
CA GLY A 446 -1.73 -17.32 17.26
C GLY A 446 -1.77 -16.15 18.25
N ILE A 447 -2.77 -15.28 18.15
CA ILE A 447 -2.99 -14.20 19.11
C ILE A 447 -3.28 -14.74 20.49
N ARG A 448 -4.12 -15.77 20.61
CA ARG A 448 -4.48 -16.38 21.89
C ARG A 448 -3.30 -17.08 22.57
N TYR A 449 -2.45 -17.75 21.80
CA TYR A 449 -1.21 -18.34 22.32
C TYR A 449 -0.25 -17.26 22.80
N ALA A 450 -0.01 -16.25 21.99
CA ALA A 450 0.82 -15.11 22.36
C ALA A 450 0.30 -14.40 23.62
N ALA A 451 -1.01 -14.15 23.69
CA ALA A 451 -1.64 -13.51 24.85
C ALA A 451 -1.40 -14.33 26.14
N ARG A 452 -1.61 -15.65 26.08
CA ARG A 452 -1.35 -16.54 27.23
C ARG A 452 0.11 -16.49 27.66
N ASP A 453 1.03 -16.61 26.71
CA ASP A 453 2.47 -16.69 26.98
C ASP A 453 3.04 -15.35 27.50
N LEU A 454 2.38 -14.25 27.19
CA LEU A 454 2.70 -12.89 27.67
C LEU A 454 1.91 -12.48 28.93
N GLY A 455 1.08 -13.34 29.49
CA GLY A 455 0.27 -13.02 30.67
C GLY A 455 -0.89 -12.05 30.40
N LEU A 456 -1.31 -11.90 29.16
CA LEU A 456 -2.49 -11.14 28.77
C LEU A 456 -3.78 -11.96 28.98
N PRO A 457 -4.97 -11.34 29.07
CA PRO A 457 -6.23 -12.05 29.22
C PRO A 457 -6.44 -13.08 28.10
N ALA A 458 -6.81 -14.32 28.47
CA ALA A 458 -6.95 -15.43 27.52
C ALA A 458 -8.33 -15.49 26.82
N THR A 459 -9.37 -14.87 27.40
CA THR A 459 -10.71 -14.89 26.80
C THR A 459 -10.85 -13.79 25.74
N PRO A 460 -11.56 -14.03 24.62
CA PRO A 460 -11.75 -13.02 23.60
C PRO A 460 -12.33 -11.70 24.11
N ALA A 461 -13.32 -11.75 25.00
CA ALA A 461 -13.96 -10.55 25.57
C ALA A 461 -12.97 -9.73 26.40
N ALA A 462 -12.24 -10.36 27.33
CA ALA A 462 -11.28 -9.67 28.19
C ALA A 462 -10.06 -9.17 27.40
N LEU A 463 -9.61 -9.93 26.38
CA LEU A 463 -8.52 -9.50 25.51
C LEU A 463 -8.96 -8.31 24.61
N THR A 464 -10.20 -8.29 24.13
CA THR A 464 -10.75 -7.15 23.39
C THR A 464 -10.82 -5.90 24.26
N ALA A 465 -11.26 -6.04 25.51
CA ALA A 465 -11.27 -4.92 26.46
C ALA A 465 -9.86 -4.40 26.73
N ARG A 466 -8.87 -5.30 26.95
CA ARG A 466 -7.46 -4.95 27.15
C ARG A 466 -6.86 -4.26 25.92
N ALA A 467 -7.21 -4.72 24.72
CA ALA A 467 -6.73 -4.16 23.45
C ALA A 467 -7.35 -2.78 23.10
N ALA A 468 -8.26 -2.25 23.92
CA ALA A 468 -8.78 -0.90 23.75
C ALA A 468 -7.67 0.17 23.86
N ASP A 469 -6.65 -0.08 24.69
CA ASP A 469 -5.50 0.81 24.87
C ASP A 469 -4.56 0.85 23.67
N TRP A 470 -4.65 -0.14 22.77
CA TRP A 470 -3.84 -0.23 21.55
C TRP A 470 -4.46 0.53 20.37
N ARG A 471 -5.66 1.07 20.52
CA ARG A 471 -6.32 1.86 19.46
C ARG A 471 -5.54 3.12 19.13
N PRO A 472 -5.54 3.50 17.85
CA PRO A 472 -6.22 2.88 16.69
C PRO A 472 -5.35 1.85 15.95
N TRP A 473 -4.36 1.24 16.60
CA TRP A 473 -3.29 0.45 15.97
C TRP A 473 -3.35 -1.04 16.31
N ARG A 474 -4.55 -1.60 16.59
CA ARG A 474 -4.69 -2.99 16.98
C ARG A 474 -4.19 -3.98 15.93
N ALA A 475 -4.31 -3.67 14.63
CA ALA A 475 -3.76 -4.50 13.56
C ALA A 475 -2.23 -4.61 13.60
N TYR A 476 -1.56 -3.54 14.03
CA TYR A 476 -0.10 -3.55 14.24
C TYR A 476 0.28 -4.30 15.53
N ALA A 477 -0.47 -4.11 16.61
CA ALA A 477 -0.29 -4.91 17.83
C ALA A 477 -0.36 -6.41 17.53
N VAL A 478 -1.29 -6.82 16.66
CA VAL A 478 -1.40 -8.21 16.18
C VAL A 478 -0.11 -8.70 15.52
N GLN A 479 0.58 -7.86 14.73
CA GLN A 479 1.85 -8.24 14.11
C GLN A 479 2.94 -8.49 15.16
N TYR A 480 2.97 -7.72 16.25
CA TYR A 480 3.88 -7.94 17.36
C TYR A 480 3.53 -9.22 18.15
N LEU A 481 2.24 -9.47 18.39
CA LEU A 481 1.79 -10.69 19.05
C LEU A 481 2.12 -11.96 18.23
N TRP A 482 1.82 -11.96 16.93
CA TRP A 482 2.16 -13.09 16.05
C TRP A 482 3.66 -13.37 16.02
N ALA A 483 4.48 -12.32 16.09
CA ALA A 483 5.94 -12.44 16.05
C ALA A 483 6.57 -13.12 17.25
N THR A 484 5.83 -13.38 18.33
CA THR A 484 6.30 -14.21 19.45
C THR A 484 6.37 -15.69 19.09
N GLY A 485 5.61 -16.11 18.07
CA GLY A 485 5.58 -17.50 17.61
C GLY A 485 6.69 -17.82 16.60
N SER A 486 6.98 -19.10 16.43
CA SER A 486 8.01 -19.64 15.53
C SER A 486 7.52 -19.88 14.09
N HIS A 487 6.30 -19.43 13.75
CA HIS A 487 5.74 -19.69 12.42
C HIS A 487 6.52 -18.95 11.31
N PRO A 488 6.80 -19.60 10.15
CA PRO A 488 7.57 -19.01 9.05
C PRO A 488 7.09 -17.63 8.56
N VAL A 489 5.82 -17.29 8.72
CA VAL A 489 5.26 -15.96 8.37
C VAL A 489 5.92 -14.80 9.12
N ASN A 490 6.66 -15.07 10.20
CA ASN A 490 7.26 -14.06 11.05
C ASN A 490 8.72 -13.76 10.70
N PHE A 491 9.32 -14.50 9.78
CA PHE A 491 10.74 -14.45 9.46
C PHE A 491 10.98 -14.28 7.97
N LEU A 492 11.96 -13.47 7.64
CA LEU A 492 12.43 -13.35 6.26
C LEU A 492 12.91 -14.73 5.77
N PRO A 493 12.55 -15.18 4.56
CA PRO A 493 12.98 -16.48 4.04
C PRO A 493 14.49 -16.65 4.07
N GLY A 494 14.95 -17.80 4.57
CA GLY A 494 16.37 -18.09 4.81
C GLY A 494 16.88 -17.75 6.21
N GLN A 495 16.10 -17.06 7.03
CA GLN A 495 16.34 -16.91 8.46
C GLN A 495 15.60 -18.01 9.22
N THR A 496 16.34 -18.75 10.06
CA THR A 496 15.72 -19.70 11.00
C THR A 496 15.34 -18.97 12.28
N ALA A 497 14.23 -19.37 12.90
CA ALA A 497 13.90 -18.94 14.26
C ALA A 497 15.13 -19.23 15.15
N HIS A 498 15.70 -18.19 15.76
CA HIS A 498 16.71 -18.39 16.81
C HIS A 498 16.00 -19.11 17.97
N THR A 499 16.15 -20.41 18.05
CA THR A 499 15.84 -21.15 19.26
C THR A 499 16.83 -20.67 20.32
N PRO A 500 16.40 -20.09 21.45
CA PRO A 500 17.30 -19.86 22.56
C PRO A 500 17.88 -21.23 22.92
N LYS A 501 19.19 -21.39 22.81
CA LYS A 501 19.86 -22.54 23.41
C LYS A 501 19.58 -22.46 24.90
N ASP A 502 18.88 -23.45 25.42
CA ASP A 502 18.78 -23.71 26.85
C ASP A 502 20.20 -23.59 27.44
N THR A 503 20.39 -22.54 28.23
CA THR A 503 21.52 -22.49 29.16
C THR A 503 21.12 -23.41 30.30
N GLN A 504 21.77 -24.57 30.35
CA GLN A 504 21.79 -25.48 31.50
C GLN A 504 22.37 -24.76 32.71
#